data_e7f8904d682e968fde63db3d867adf7c
#
_entry.id   e7f8904d682e968fde63db3d867adf7c
#
_cell.length_a   1.000
_cell.length_b   1.000
_cell.length_c   1.000
_cell.angle_alpha   90.00
_cell.angle_beta   90.00
_cell.angle_gamma   90.00
#
_symmetry.space_group_name_H-M   'P 1'
#
loop_
_entity.id
_entity.type
_entity.pdbx_description
1 polymer ?
#
loop_
_entity_poly.entity_id
_entity_poly.type
_entity_poly.pdbx_seq_one_letter_code
_entity_poly.pdbx_strand_id
1 'polypeptide(L)'
;MDIGTWDNKGPVPKAPAPQQVPASSVAPQPQPAMQPLPAQPPLPVPPQHTGPQQLPQTRWVAPRSRNAAFGQTGGPGSDSNSSGSAQPSTTPSAESHPVLEKLKAAHSYNPKEFDWNLKSGRVFIIKSYSEDDVHRSIKYSLWCSTEHGNRRLDSAFRALGSKGPVYLLFSVNGSGHFCGVAEMKSPVDYGTSAGVWSQDKWKGKFDVKWIFVKDVPNSQLRHIRLENNDNKPVTNSRDTQEVPLEKARQVLRIIASYRHSTSIFDDFSHYERRQEEEEVVRKVSLAGRGPWPNTDVEQLLPQHLGPCQLFRNNGSQPLL
;
A
#
# COMPACT_ATOMS: atom_id res chain seq x y z
N MET A 1 -39.49 -65.72 26.60
CA MET A 1 -39.88 -64.62 27.51
C MET A 1 -39.47 -63.35 26.75
N ASP A 2 -40.25 -62.95 25.83
CA ASP A 2 -41.38 -62.00 25.89
C ASP A 2 -41.06 -60.74 26.61
N ILE A 3 -41.26 -59.73 25.90
CA ILE A 3 -42.07 -58.51 26.00
C ILE A 3 -41.17 -57.27 26.03
N GLY A 4 -41.48 -56.23 25.37
CA GLY A 4 -42.61 -55.70 24.64
C GLY A 4 -42.31 -54.28 24.17
N THR A 5 -42.78 -54.10 22.97
CA THR A 5 -42.84 -52.82 22.24
C THR A 5 -43.77 -51.82 22.94
N TRP A 6 -43.36 -50.52 23.03
CA TRP A 6 -44.32 -49.43 23.24
C TRP A 6 -44.07 -48.36 22.18
N ASP A 7 -44.83 -48.42 21.12
CA ASP A 7 -45.15 -47.32 20.24
C ASP A 7 -46.06 -46.36 21.01
N ASN A 8 -45.68 -45.08 21.08
CA ASN A 8 -46.62 -44.07 21.47
C ASN A 8 -46.48 -42.87 20.49
N LYS A 9 -47.19 -42.96 19.36
CA LYS A 9 -47.47 -41.83 18.47
C LYS A 9 -48.62 -41.04 19.03
N GLY A 10 -48.36 -39.93 19.70
CA GLY A 10 -49.34 -38.88 19.95
C GLY A 10 -49.53 -37.97 18.72
N PRO A 11 -50.74 -37.46 18.49
CA PRO A 11 -51.07 -36.71 17.28
C PRO A 11 -50.46 -35.30 17.28
N VAL A 12 -49.85 -34.95 16.16
CA VAL A 12 -49.32 -33.60 15.92
C VAL A 12 -50.47 -32.61 15.75
N PRO A 13 -50.50 -31.45 16.42
CA PRO A 13 -51.52 -30.43 16.22
C PRO A 13 -51.33 -29.77 14.84
N LYS A 14 -52.39 -29.74 14.06
CA LYS A 14 -52.49 -29.11 12.76
C LYS A 14 -52.51 -27.58 12.95
N ALA A 15 -51.61 -26.87 12.29
CA ALA A 15 -51.59 -25.42 12.26
C ALA A 15 -52.87 -24.85 11.58
N PRO A 16 -53.47 -23.76 12.07
CA PRO A 16 -54.61 -23.14 11.46
C PRO A 16 -54.26 -22.42 10.15
N ALA A 17 -55.15 -22.59 9.17
CA ALA A 17 -55.04 -21.96 7.86
C ALA A 17 -55.18 -20.41 7.98
N PRO A 18 -54.53 -19.62 7.11
CA PRO A 18 -54.69 -18.17 7.12
C PRO A 18 -56.09 -17.76 6.65
N GLN A 19 -56.77 -16.95 7.47
CA GLN A 19 -58.06 -16.36 7.14
C GLN A 19 -57.82 -15.24 6.13
N GLN A 20 -58.55 -15.33 5.00
CA GLN A 20 -58.68 -14.28 4.00
C GLN A 20 -59.56 -13.15 4.60
N VAL A 21 -59.05 -11.92 4.70
CA VAL A 21 -59.81 -10.72 4.95
C VAL A 21 -60.38 -10.20 3.61
N PRO A 22 -61.64 -9.81 3.55
CA PRO A 22 -62.22 -9.31 2.31
C PRO A 22 -61.69 -7.92 1.97
N ALA A 23 -61.32 -7.76 0.70
CA ALA A 23 -60.89 -6.45 0.17
C ALA A 23 -62.04 -5.45 0.15
N SER A 24 -61.99 -4.45 0.97
CA SER A 24 -62.87 -3.26 0.86
C SER A 24 -62.37 -2.36 -0.27
N SER A 25 -63.19 -2.30 -1.34
CA SER A 25 -63.01 -1.35 -2.42
C SER A 25 -63.29 0.07 -1.92
N VAL A 26 -62.23 0.85 -1.71
CA VAL A 26 -62.35 2.32 -1.52
C VAL A 26 -62.00 2.97 -2.84
N ALA A 27 -62.99 3.69 -3.41
CA ALA A 27 -62.81 4.49 -4.61
C ALA A 27 -61.80 5.61 -4.36
N PRO A 28 -60.98 5.99 -5.34
CA PRO A 28 -60.02 7.08 -5.17
C PRO A 28 -60.75 8.43 -5.12
N GLN A 29 -60.55 9.18 -4.05
CA GLN A 29 -60.96 10.57 -3.96
C GLN A 29 -60.01 11.45 -4.82
N PRO A 30 -60.54 12.47 -5.51
CA PRO A 30 -59.74 13.42 -6.28
C PRO A 30 -58.88 14.25 -5.33
N GLN A 31 -57.58 14.27 -5.56
CA GLN A 31 -56.62 15.12 -4.86
C GLN A 31 -56.85 16.59 -5.24
N PRO A 32 -56.83 17.54 -4.30
CA PRO A 32 -56.87 18.96 -4.61
C PRO A 32 -55.61 19.38 -5.35
N ALA A 33 -55.76 20.15 -6.41
CA ALA A 33 -54.70 20.72 -7.23
C ALA A 33 -53.74 21.54 -6.33
N MET A 34 -52.45 21.13 -6.31
CA MET A 34 -51.39 21.90 -5.66
C MET A 34 -51.20 23.22 -6.44
N GLN A 35 -51.43 24.34 -5.77
CA GLN A 35 -51.01 25.64 -6.28
C GLN A 35 -49.49 25.75 -6.29
N PRO A 36 -48.87 26.35 -7.32
CA PRO A 36 -47.44 26.59 -7.34
C PRO A 36 -47.04 27.56 -6.25
N LEU A 37 -46.10 27.15 -5.40
CA LEU A 37 -45.47 28.00 -4.40
C LEU A 37 -44.69 29.15 -5.09
N PRO A 38 -44.73 30.37 -4.56
CA PRO A 38 -43.96 31.49 -5.08
C PRO A 38 -42.47 31.18 -4.97
N ALA A 39 -41.72 31.49 -6.03
CA ALA A 39 -40.29 31.32 -6.11
C ALA A 39 -39.60 32.09 -4.97
N GLN A 40 -38.85 31.38 -4.14
CA GLN A 40 -37.99 32.00 -3.14
C GLN A 40 -36.79 32.67 -3.83
N PRO A 41 -36.38 33.87 -3.37
CA PRO A 41 -35.17 34.49 -3.88
C PRO A 41 -33.93 33.60 -3.59
N PRO A 42 -32.92 33.58 -4.47
CA PRO A 42 -31.74 32.77 -4.28
C PRO A 42 -31.02 33.17 -3.00
N LEU A 43 -30.74 32.17 -2.15
CA LEU A 43 -29.91 32.33 -0.96
C LEU A 43 -28.50 32.81 -1.37
N PRO A 44 -27.88 33.72 -0.61
CA PRO A 44 -26.51 34.14 -0.89
C PRO A 44 -25.56 32.92 -0.82
N VAL A 45 -24.84 32.70 -1.89
CA VAL A 45 -23.80 31.67 -1.98
C VAL A 45 -22.72 31.98 -0.93
N PRO A 46 -22.40 31.07 0.01
CA PRO A 46 -21.31 31.30 0.92
C PRO A 46 -19.99 31.44 0.13
N PRO A 47 -19.08 32.32 0.57
CA PRO A 47 -17.79 32.48 -0.10
C PRO A 47 -17.10 31.14 -0.18
N GLN A 48 -16.68 30.74 -1.38
CA GLN A 48 -15.85 29.56 -1.60
C GLN A 48 -14.54 29.80 -0.84
N HIS A 49 -14.35 29.06 0.25
CA HIS A 49 -13.04 28.92 0.86
C HIS A 49 -12.15 28.28 -0.21
N THR A 50 -11.28 29.09 -0.79
CA THR A 50 -10.11 28.60 -1.48
C THR A 50 -9.32 27.79 -0.47
N GLY A 51 -9.45 26.46 -0.56
CA GLY A 51 -8.63 25.54 0.22
C GLY A 51 -7.16 25.82 -0.04
N PRO A 52 -6.28 25.46 0.90
CA PRO A 52 -4.86 25.70 0.73
C PRO A 52 -4.41 25.12 -0.60
N GLN A 53 -3.83 25.95 -1.45
CA GLN A 53 -3.22 25.54 -2.70
C GLN A 53 -2.24 24.43 -2.40
N GLN A 54 -2.53 23.24 -2.88
CA GLN A 54 -1.57 22.16 -2.91
C GLN A 54 -0.39 22.67 -3.75
N LEU A 55 0.73 22.82 -3.10
CA LEU A 55 2.03 22.98 -3.77
C LEU A 55 2.13 21.86 -4.81
N PRO A 56 2.63 22.15 -6.02
CA PRO A 56 2.81 21.13 -7.05
C PRO A 56 3.68 20.03 -6.46
N GLN A 57 3.09 18.86 -6.26
CA GLN A 57 3.84 17.67 -5.96
C GLN A 57 4.73 17.42 -7.17
N THR A 58 6.00 17.73 -7.04
CA THR A 58 7.00 17.31 -8.02
C THR A 58 6.84 15.80 -8.17
N ARG A 59 6.33 15.40 -9.33
CA ARG A 59 6.20 14.00 -9.73
C ARG A 59 7.60 13.39 -9.70
N TRP A 60 7.92 12.73 -8.62
CA TRP A 60 9.14 11.97 -8.49
C TRP A 60 9.07 10.80 -9.48
N VAL A 61 9.86 10.87 -10.53
CA VAL A 61 10.09 9.72 -11.41
C VAL A 61 11.22 8.95 -10.77
N ALA A 62 10.91 7.76 -10.26
CA ALA A 62 11.89 6.87 -9.68
C ALA A 62 13.06 6.63 -10.68
N PRO A 63 14.31 6.48 -10.22
CA PRO A 63 15.48 6.26 -11.08
C PRO A 63 15.35 5.10 -12.08
N ARG A 64 14.47 4.15 -11.79
CA ARG A 64 14.22 2.93 -12.59
C ARG A 64 13.58 3.16 -13.96
N SER A 65 13.09 4.37 -14.28
CA SER A 65 12.41 4.64 -15.56
C SER A 65 13.33 4.94 -16.75
N ARG A 66 14.65 4.91 -16.59
CA ARG A 66 15.59 5.35 -17.64
C ARG A 66 15.97 4.30 -18.68
N ASN A 67 15.57 3.04 -18.54
CA ASN A 67 16.01 1.96 -19.45
C ASN A 67 14.94 1.42 -20.41
N ALA A 68 13.88 2.16 -20.72
CA ALA A 68 12.86 1.74 -21.68
C ALA A 68 12.78 2.70 -22.86
N ALA A 69 13.92 2.98 -23.53
CA ALA A 69 13.90 3.61 -24.84
C ALA A 69 15.18 3.24 -25.61
N PHE A 70 15.17 2.06 -26.20
CA PHE A 70 16.02 1.79 -27.36
C PHE A 70 15.24 0.90 -28.34
N GLY A 71 14.82 1.51 -29.45
CA GLY A 71 14.22 0.84 -30.57
C GLY A 71 14.18 1.73 -31.77
N GLN A 72 15.09 1.44 -32.69
CA GLN A 72 15.05 1.72 -34.16
C GLN A 72 15.29 3.12 -34.68
N THR A 73 16.32 3.25 -35.53
CA THR A 73 16.22 3.10 -36.96
C THR A 73 17.61 3.09 -37.58
N GLY A 74 17.81 2.25 -38.59
CA GLY A 74 19.07 2.09 -39.33
C GLY A 74 19.25 3.07 -40.45
N GLY A 75 20.49 3.13 -40.97
CA GLY A 75 20.91 3.72 -42.22
C GLY A 75 22.44 3.73 -42.32
N PRO A 76 23.02 3.34 -43.45
CA PRO A 76 24.42 2.96 -43.57
C PRO A 76 25.35 4.09 -44.04
N GLY A 77 26.61 4.01 -43.65
CA GLY A 77 27.64 4.68 -44.42
C GLY A 77 28.86 5.21 -43.71
N SER A 78 29.96 4.59 -44.03
CA SER A 78 31.31 5.14 -44.19
C SER A 78 32.29 5.10 -43.03
N ASP A 79 33.33 4.35 -43.32
CA ASP A 79 34.62 4.18 -42.68
C ASP A 79 35.33 5.45 -42.24
N SER A 80 35.96 5.44 -41.08
CA SER A 80 37.32 5.91 -40.92
C SER A 80 37.94 5.39 -39.61
N ASN A 81 39.04 4.75 -39.82
CA ASN A 81 40.02 4.17 -38.94
C ASN A 81 40.62 5.21 -37.98
N SER A 82 40.58 4.95 -36.66
CA SER A 82 41.48 5.60 -35.73
C SER A 82 41.71 4.65 -34.54
N SER A 83 42.90 4.08 -34.50
CA SER A 83 43.46 3.31 -33.41
C SER A 83 43.62 4.19 -32.14
N GLY A 84 42.83 3.90 -31.14
CA GLY A 84 42.96 4.44 -29.77
C GLY A 84 42.91 3.32 -28.79
N SER A 85 43.98 3.15 -28.04
CA SER A 85 44.18 2.16 -26.96
C SER A 85 43.03 2.15 -25.98
N ALA A 86 42.32 1.03 -25.89
CA ALA A 86 41.30 0.78 -24.91
C ALA A 86 41.98 0.53 -23.54
N GLN A 87 41.86 1.49 -22.62
CA GLN A 87 41.93 1.20 -21.21
C GLN A 87 40.70 0.42 -20.80
N PRO A 88 40.81 -0.63 -19.99
CA PRO A 88 39.64 -1.30 -19.44
C PRO A 88 38.97 -0.35 -18.47
N SER A 89 37.80 0.17 -18.84
CA SER A 89 36.89 0.82 -17.90
C SER A 89 36.41 -0.25 -16.94
N THR A 90 37.02 -0.29 -15.75
CA THR A 90 36.47 -0.97 -14.59
C THR A 90 35.16 -0.27 -14.27
N THR A 91 34.03 -0.85 -14.70
CA THR A 91 32.72 -0.57 -14.11
C THR A 91 32.86 -0.81 -12.61
N PRO A 92 32.54 0.18 -11.76
CA PRO A 92 32.50 -0.09 -10.32
C PRO A 92 31.44 -1.19 -10.11
N SER A 93 31.90 -2.36 -9.66
CA SER A 93 31.00 -3.36 -9.11
C SER A 93 30.21 -2.64 -8.03
N ALA A 94 28.90 -2.61 -8.16
CA ALA A 94 28.01 -2.02 -7.15
C ALA A 94 28.29 -2.78 -5.84
N GLU A 95 29.07 -2.17 -4.95
CA GLU A 95 29.34 -2.71 -3.63
C GLU A 95 27.97 -2.82 -2.95
N SER A 96 27.56 -4.05 -2.67
CA SER A 96 26.27 -4.29 -2.03
C SER A 96 26.32 -3.74 -0.60
N HIS A 97 25.27 -3.06 -0.21
CA HIS A 97 25.22 -2.41 1.11
C HIS A 97 25.27 -3.46 2.23
N PRO A 98 26.10 -3.27 3.29
CA PRO A 98 26.29 -4.28 4.37
C PRO A 98 24.97 -4.73 5.03
N VAL A 99 23.99 -3.82 5.18
CA VAL A 99 22.66 -4.15 5.71
C VAL A 99 21.91 -5.08 4.76
N LEU A 100 21.98 -4.86 3.44
CA LEU A 100 21.35 -5.72 2.45
C LEU A 100 21.91 -7.13 2.48
N GLU A 101 23.24 -7.26 2.60
CA GLU A 101 23.88 -8.58 2.70
C GLU A 101 23.46 -9.33 3.98
N LYS A 102 23.36 -8.63 5.12
CA LYS A 102 22.82 -9.21 6.34
C LYS A 102 21.38 -9.68 6.17
N LEU A 103 20.53 -8.87 5.50
CA LEU A 103 19.13 -9.23 5.24
C LEU A 103 19.04 -10.46 4.32
N LYS A 104 19.83 -10.53 3.25
CA LYS A 104 19.87 -11.67 2.34
C LYS A 104 20.39 -12.94 3.03
N ALA A 105 21.33 -12.81 3.95
CA ALA A 105 21.85 -13.93 4.74
C ALA A 105 20.84 -14.44 5.77
N ALA A 106 20.05 -13.52 6.38
CA ALA A 106 19.07 -13.88 7.41
C ALA A 106 17.73 -14.37 6.83
N HIS A 107 17.39 -14.01 5.59
CA HIS A 107 16.11 -14.28 4.98
C HIS A 107 16.26 -14.89 3.58
N SER A 108 15.44 -15.89 3.29
CA SER A 108 15.35 -16.48 1.95
C SER A 108 14.28 -15.74 1.13
N TYR A 109 14.71 -14.74 0.35
CA TYR A 109 13.84 -14.04 -0.58
C TYR A 109 13.73 -14.75 -1.94
N ASN A 110 12.59 -14.58 -2.61
CA ASN A 110 12.32 -15.11 -3.94
C ASN A 110 12.56 -16.64 -4.04
N PRO A 111 11.92 -17.45 -3.18
CA PRO A 111 12.14 -18.89 -3.16
C PRO A 111 11.76 -19.50 -4.52
N LYS A 112 12.52 -20.52 -4.94
CA LYS A 112 12.23 -21.26 -6.18
C LYS A 112 10.95 -22.08 -6.06
N GLU A 113 10.69 -22.60 -4.87
CA GLU A 113 9.48 -23.35 -4.54
C GLU A 113 8.60 -22.53 -3.62
N PHE A 114 7.38 -22.32 -4.04
CA PHE A 114 6.35 -21.59 -3.30
C PHE A 114 4.99 -22.17 -3.61
N ASP A 115 4.27 -22.59 -2.58
CA ASP A 115 2.89 -23.08 -2.77
C ASP A 115 1.94 -21.87 -2.95
N TRP A 116 1.72 -21.51 -4.20
CA TRP A 116 0.76 -20.50 -4.61
C TRP A 116 -0.68 -21.03 -4.64
N ASN A 117 -0.89 -22.38 -4.61
CA ASN A 117 -2.20 -23.00 -4.67
C ASN A 117 -2.83 -23.14 -3.29
N LEU A 118 -3.07 -22.01 -2.65
CA LEU A 118 -3.62 -21.93 -1.31
C LEU A 118 -4.94 -22.68 -1.19
N LYS A 119 -5.01 -23.66 -0.28
CA LYS A 119 -6.27 -24.33 0.09
C LYS A 119 -7.14 -23.41 0.94
N SER A 120 -6.53 -22.66 1.84
CA SER A 120 -7.14 -21.64 2.67
C SER A 120 -6.14 -20.48 2.85
N GLY A 121 -6.63 -19.31 3.21
CA GLY A 121 -5.84 -18.11 3.39
C GLY A 121 -6.61 -16.88 2.95
N ARG A 122 -6.07 -15.70 3.28
CA ARG A 122 -6.62 -14.43 2.82
C ARG A 122 -5.49 -13.60 2.21
N VAL A 123 -5.82 -12.86 1.17
CA VAL A 123 -4.82 -12.09 0.42
C VAL A 123 -5.32 -10.67 0.25
N PHE A 124 -4.47 -9.70 0.55
CA PHE A 124 -4.80 -8.28 0.51
C PHE A 124 -3.80 -7.51 -0.33
N ILE A 125 -4.27 -6.48 -1.03
CA ILE A 125 -3.42 -5.51 -1.70
C ILE A 125 -2.96 -4.46 -0.68
N ILE A 126 -1.67 -4.16 -0.66
CA ILE A 126 -1.11 -3.05 0.12
C ILE A 126 -0.64 -1.96 -0.84
N LYS A 127 -1.16 -0.75 -0.64
CA LYS A 127 -0.80 0.43 -1.41
C LYS A 127 0.06 1.35 -0.57
N SER A 128 1.37 1.28 -0.76
CA SER A 128 2.31 2.19 -0.09
C SER A 128 2.28 3.59 -0.72
N TYR A 129 2.52 4.59 0.10
CA TYR A 129 2.73 5.97 -0.37
C TYR A 129 4.14 6.19 -0.92
N SER A 130 5.13 5.45 -0.43
CA SER A 130 6.52 5.60 -0.84
C SER A 130 7.25 4.25 -0.90
N GLU A 131 8.31 4.21 -1.68
CA GLU A 131 9.25 3.08 -1.69
C GLU A 131 10.08 3.04 -0.42
N ASP A 132 10.34 4.18 0.23
CA ASP A 132 11.02 4.26 1.52
C ASP A 132 10.31 3.43 2.59
N ASP A 133 8.97 3.49 2.65
CA ASP A 133 8.21 2.70 3.61
C ASP A 133 8.28 1.19 3.30
N VAL A 134 8.30 0.82 2.01
CA VAL A 134 8.51 -0.58 1.60
C VAL A 134 9.91 -1.04 1.97
N HIS A 135 10.95 -0.23 1.73
CA HIS A 135 12.32 -0.50 2.13
C HIS A 135 12.42 -0.74 3.66
N ARG A 136 11.83 0.14 4.46
CA ARG A 136 11.80 0.01 5.92
C ARG A 136 11.03 -1.22 6.38
N SER A 137 9.93 -1.56 5.70
CA SER A 137 9.19 -2.80 5.96
C SER A 137 10.06 -4.04 5.76
N ILE A 138 10.86 -4.08 4.71
CA ILE A 138 11.79 -5.19 4.46
C ILE A 138 12.89 -5.22 5.54
N LYS A 139 13.47 -4.05 5.84
CA LYS A 139 14.57 -3.90 6.80
C LYS A 139 14.17 -4.32 8.22
N TYR A 140 12.99 -3.92 8.66
CA TYR A 140 12.52 -4.11 10.04
C TYR A 140 11.50 -5.23 10.19
N SER A 141 11.11 -5.89 9.10
CA SER A 141 10.13 -6.99 9.10
C SER A 141 8.78 -6.60 9.73
N LEU A 142 8.29 -5.37 9.49
CA LEU A 142 7.00 -4.90 10.00
C LEU A 142 6.27 -4.01 8.99
N TRP A 143 4.96 -3.85 9.24
CA TRP A 143 4.11 -2.95 8.47
C TRP A 143 3.11 -2.22 9.36
N CYS A 144 2.65 -1.08 8.87
CA CYS A 144 1.51 -0.33 9.39
C CYS A 144 0.69 0.19 8.22
N SER A 145 -0.60 -0.06 8.22
CA SER A 145 -1.55 0.52 7.29
C SER A 145 -2.29 1.71 7.92
N THR A 146 -3.26 2.27 7.22
CA THR A 146 -4.22 3.20 7.81
C THR A 146 -4.97 2.54 8.97
N GLU A 147 -5.60 3.31 9.86
CA GLU A 147 -6.40 2.76 10.96
C GLU A 147 -7.48 1.78 10.47
N HIS A 148 -8.17 2.14 9.38
CA HIS A 148 -9.16 1.25 8.75
C HIS A 148 -8.51 -0.01 8.18
N GLY A 149 -7.36 0.14 7.51
CA GLY A 149 -6.60 -0.98 6.96
C GLY A 149 -6.11 -1.91 8.06
N ASN A 150 -5.55 -1.37 9.14
CA ASN A 150 -5.10 -2.15 10.29
C ASN A 150 -6.23 -2.97 10.90
N ARG A 151 -7.43 -2.37 11.10
CA ARG A 151 -8.60 -3.11 11.61
C ARG A 151 -9.01 -4.26 10.68
N ARG A 152 -8.98 -4.04 9.37
CA ARG A 152 -9.33 -5.04 8.38
C ARG A 152 -8.36 -6.22 8.38
N LEU A 153 -7.06 -5.92 8.40
CA LEU A 153 -6.00 -6.92 8.40
C LEU A 153 -5.98 -7.70 9.72
N ASP A 154 -6.11 -7.04 10.86
CA ASP A 154 -6.17 -7.67 12.19
C ASP A 154 -7.36 -8.62 12.31
N SER A 155 -8.55 -8.16 11.87
CA SER A 155 -9.75 -9.01 11.84
C SER A 155 -9.55 -10.24 10.96
N ALA A 156 -8.91 -10.08 9.80
CA ALA A 156 -8.61 -11.19 8.90
C ALA A 156 -7.63 -12.18 9.53
N PHE A 157 -6.57 -11.68 10.14
CA PHE A 157 -5.54 -12.49 10.79
C PHE A 157 -6.12 -13.31 11.95
N ARG A 158 -6.89 -12.65 12.85
CA ARG A 158 -7.51 -13.32 13.99
C ARG A 158 -8.58 -14.34 13.57
N ALA A 159 -9.41 -14.01 12.59
CA ALA A 159 -10.46 -14.91 12.11
C ALA A 159 -9.89 -16.16 11.42
N LEU A 160 -8.77 -16.02 10.73
CA LEU A 160 -8.11 -17.13 10.06
C LEU A 160 -7.34 -18.03 11.03
N GLY A 161 -6.66 -17.43 12.03
CA GLY A 161 -5.86 -18.15 13.01
C GLY A 161 -4.81 -19.05 12.34
N SER A 162 -4.78 -20.32 12.73
CA SER A 162 -3.86 -21.32 12.16
C SER A 162 -4.36 -21.97 10.86
N LYS A 163 -5.53 -21.58 10.34
CA LYS A 163 -6.14 -22.25 9.17
C LYS A 163 -5.46 -21.91 7.84
N GLY A 164 -4.63 -20.88 7.80
CA GLY A 164 -3.90 -20.50 6.60
C GLY A 164 -3.19 -19.14 6.74
N PRO A 165 -2.41 -18.73 5.75
CA PRO A 165 -1.66 -17.48 5.77
C PRO A 165 -2.55 -16.27 5.42
N VAL A 166 -2.13 -15.09 5.91
CA VAL A 166 -2.58 -13.79 5.38
C VAL A 166 -1.43 -13.22 4.56
N TYR A 167 -1.60 -13.17 3.25
CA TYR A 167 -0.61 -12.61 2.34
C TYR A 167 -0.94 -11.17 1.96
N LEU A 168 0.11 -10.37 1.83
CA LEU A 168 0.09 -8.96 1.50
C LEU A 168 0.85 -8.72 0.20
N LEU A 169 0.14 -8.22 -0.82
CA LEU A 169 0.67 -7.91 -2.14
C LEU A 169 1.01 -6.43 -2.19
N PHE A 170 2.29 -6.08 -2.14
CA PHE A 170 2.74 -4.70 -2.07
C PHE A 170 2.88 -4.03 -3.43
N SER A 171 2.41 -2.80 -3.52
CA SER A 171 2.54 -1.93 -4.68
C SER A 171 2.65 -0.49 -4.21
N VAL A 172 3.59 0.28 -4.74
CA VAL A 172 3.69 1.72 -4.46
C VAL A 172 2.77 2.49 -5.40
N ASN A 173 2.09 3.50 -4.90
CA ASN A 173 1.18 4.32 -5.68
C ASN A 173 1.91 4.97 -6.87
N GLY A 174 1.39 4.76 -8.08
CA GLY A 174 1.95 5.32 -9.31
C GLY A 174 3.19 4.60 -9.86
N SER A 175 3.71 3.57 -9.20
CA SER A 175 4.91 2.83 -9.65
C SER A 175 4.69 2.02 -10.94
N GLY A 176 3.45 1.59 -11.20
CA GLY A 176 3.14 0.74 -12.35
C GLY A 176 3.47 -0.74 -12.18
N HIS A 177 3.87 -1.18 -10.98
CA HIS A 177 4.22 -2.56 -10.67
C HIS A 177 3.86 -2.95 -9.23
N PHE A 178 3.86 -4.26 -8.97
CA PHE A 178 3.92 -4.81 -7.62
C PHE A 178 5.38 -5.04 -7.28
N CYS A 179 5.78 -4.68 -6.05
CA CYS A 179 7.17 -4.78 -5.60
C CYS A 179 7.44 -6.01 -4.73
N GLY A 180 6.42 -6.80 -4.39
CA GLY A 180 6.62 -8.06 -3.70
C GLY A 180 5.43 -8.56 -2.91
N VAL A 181 5.69 -9.62 -2.14
CA VAL A 181 4.71 -10.32 -1.31
C VAL A 181 5.29 -10.56 0.07
N ALA A 182 4.52 -10.24 1.11
CA ALA A 182 4.84 -10.60 2.48
C ALA A 182 3.70 -11.40 3.13
N GLU A 183 3.99 -12.15 4.15
CA GLU A 183 3.04 -12.83 5.02
C GLU A 183 2.92 -12.06 6.33
N MET A 184 1.70 -11.78 6.78
CA MET A 184 1.43 -11.20 8.09
C MET A 184 1.71 -12.24 9.17
N LYS A 185 2.51 -11.88 10.18
CA LYS A 185 3.02 -12.83 11.19
C LYS A 185 2.47 -12.57 12.60
N SER A 186 1.90 -11.40 12.85
CA SER A 186 1.30 -11.06 14.14
C SER A 186 -0.01 -10.31 13.96
N PRO A 187 -0.90 -10.29 14.97
CA PRO A 187 -2.01 -9.33 15.02
C PRO A 187 -1.47 -7.90 15.10
N VAL A 188 -2.33 -6.92 14.86
CA VAL A 188 -1.96 -5.51 14.97
C VAL A 188 -1.80 -5.12 16.44
N ASP A 189 -0.65 -4.58 16.80
CA ASP A 189 -0.41 -3.87 18.06
C ASP A 189 -0.80 -2.41 17.88
N TYR A 190 -1.96 -2.02 18.40
CA TYR A 190 -2.48 -0.65 18.32
C TYR A 190 -1.84 0.30 19.32
N GLY A 191 -1.20 -0.22 20.37
CA GLY A 191 -0.57 0.55 21.45
C GLY A 191 0.79 1.14 21.06
N THR A 192 1.43 0.61 20.02
CA THR A 192 2.79 0.96 19.65
C THR A 192 2.85 1.60 18.28
N SER A 193 3.58 2.71 18.16
CA SER A 193 4.04 3.25 16.89
C SER A 193 5.44 2.75 16.60
N ALA A 194 5.69 2.26 15.39
CA ALA A 194 7.01 1.72 15.06
C ALA A 194 8.12 2.79 15.00
N GLY A 195 7.76 4.07 14.77
CA GLY A 195 8.73 5.18 14.71
C GLY A 195 9.74 5.12 13.56
N VAL A 196 9.61 4.10 12.69
CA VAL A 196 10.55 3.85 11.57
C VAL A 196 10.08 4.46 10.25
N TRP A 197 8.81 4.87 10.14
CA TRP A 197 8.22 5.38 8.92
C TRP A 197 8.72 6.78 8.56
N SER A 198 8.69 7.11 7.28
CA SER A 198 9.02 8.45 6.79
C SER A 198 8.07 9.53 7.36
N GLN A 199 6.87 9.14 7.76
CA GLN A 199 5.86 10.03 8.37
C GLN A 199 5.38 9.46 9.70
N ASP A 200 5.42 10.27 10.77
CA ASP A 200 5.07 9.86 12.14
C ASP A 200 3.55 9.67 12.39
N LYS A 201 2.72 9.83 11.37
CA LYS A 201 1.26 9.73 11.48
C LYS A 201 0.72 8.29 11.61
N TRP A 202 1.56 7.28 11.34
CA TRP A 202 1.14 5.89 11.32
C TRP A 202 1.14 5.30 12.72
N LYS A 203 -0.04 4.86 13.19
CA LYS A 203 -0.24 4.24 14.50
C LYS A 203 -0.57 2.76 14.33
N GLY A 204 -0.04 1.97 15.25
CA GLY A 204 -0.11 0.53 15.19
C GLY A 204 1.03 -0.06 14.36
N LYS A 205 1.26 -1.35 14.52
CA LYS A 205 2.22 -2.14 13.74
C LYS A 205 1.89 -3.61 13.82
N PHE A 206 2.36 -4.36 12.86
CA PHE A 206 2.33 -5.82 12.89
C PHE A 206 3.55 -6.39 12.16
N ASP A 207 3.95 -7.58 12.54
CA ASP A 207 5.10 -8.24 11.96
C ASP A 207 4.76 -8.85 10.60
N VAL A 208 5.72 -8.78 9.67
CA VAL A 208 5.60 -9.38 8.35
C VAL A 208 6.84 -10.19 8.02
N LYS A 209 6.66 -11.26 7.24
CA LYS A 209 7.75 -12.02 6.63
C LYS A 209 7.70 -11.79 5.12
N TRP A 210 8.67 -11.07 4.59
CA TRP A 210 8.80 -10.88 3.15
C TRP A 210 9.21 -12.20 2.47
N ILE A 211 8.47 -12.59 1.42
CA ILE A 211 8.68 -13.81 0.65
C ILE A 211 9.26 -13.47 -0.72
N PHE A 212 8.59 -12.57 -1.44
CA PHE A 212 9.06 -12.07 -2.72
C PHE A 212 9.41 -10.59 -2.63
N VAL A 213 10.59 -10.24 -3.12
CA VAL A 213 11.06 -8.86 -3.30
C VAL A 213 11.52 -8.75 -4.74
N LYS A 214 10.62 -8.34 -5.62
CA LYS A 214 10.82 -8.24 -7.06
C LYS A 214 9.73 -7.41 -7.71
N ASP A 215 10.08 -6.68 -8.77
CA ASP A 215 9.13 -5.87 -9.50
C ASP A 215 8.39 -6.72 -10.52
N VAL A 216 7.06 -6.74 -10.42
CA VAL A 216 6.16 -7.41 -11.36
C VAL A 216 5.27 -6.34 -12.01
N PRO A 217 5.45 -6.01 -13.29
CA PRO A 217 4.70 -4.96 -13.97
C PRO A 217 3.20 -5.21 -13.95
N ASN A 218 2.41 -4.15 -13.83
CA ASN A 218 0.95 -4.22 -13.85
C ASN A 218 0.40 -4.89 -15.13
N SER A 219 1.15 -4.84 -16.24
CA SER A 219 0.79 -5.53 -17.49
C SER A 219 0.61 -7.04 -17.31
N GLN A 220 1.34 -7.65 -16.37
CA GLN A 220 1.26 -9.08 -16.07
C GLN A 220 0.01 -9.45 -15.28
N LEU A 221 -0.62 -8.51 -14.58
CA LEU A 221 -1.69 -8.77 -13.61
C LEU A 221 -3.02 -8.10 -13.95
N ARG A 222 -3.03 -7.08 -14.82
CA ARG A 222 -4.23 -6.28 -15.11
C ARG A 222 -5.41 -7.05 -15.73
N HIS A 223 -5.17 -8.23 -16.27
CA HIS A 223 -6.22 -9.10 -16.81
C HIS A 223 -7.03 -9.80 -15.71
N ILE A 224 -6.49 -9.90 -14.48
CA ILE A 224 -7.18 -10.48 -13.33
C ILE A 224 -8.13 -9.43 -12.76
N ARG A 225 -9.43 -9.72 -12.81
CA ARG A 225 -10.48 -8.83 -12.35
C ARG A 225 -11.08 -9.33 -11.06
N LEU A 226 -11.41 -8.41 -10.15
CA LEU A 226 -11.94 -8.69 -8.82
C LEU A 226 -13.46 -8.44 -8.81
N GLU A 227 -14.24 -9.48 -8.61
CA GLU A 227 -15.70 -9.43 -8.54
C GLU A 227 -16.17 -8.58 -7.34
N ASN A 228 -15.41 -8.63 -6.24
CA ASN A 228 -15.67 -7.84 -5.01
C ASN A 228 -15.13 -6.40 -5.07
N ASN A 229 -14.70 -5.93 -6.25
CA ASN A 229 -14.23 -4.57 -6.51
C ASN A 229 -14.75 -4.06 -7.87
N ASP A 230 -16.04 -4.12 -8.09
CA ASP A 230 -16.72 -3.68 -9.32
C ASP A 230 -16.11 -4.27 -10.60
N ASN A 231 -15.66 -5.52 -10.53
CA ASN A 231 -14.97 -6.20 -11.63
C ASN A 231 -13.76 -5.40 -12.20
N LYS A 232 -13.13 -4.56 -11.37
CA LYS A 232 -11.93 -3.80 -11.74
C LYS A 232 -10.70 -4.71 -11.74
N PRO A 233 -9.68 -4.39 -12.56
CA PRO A 233 -8.40 -5.09 -12.49
C PRO A 233 -7.80 -5.07 -11.09
N VAL A 234 -7.12 -6.15 -10.69
CA VAL A 234 -6.41 -6.23 -9.40
C VAL A 234 -5.39 -5.10 -9.23
N THR A 235 -4.85 -4.58 -10.32
CA THR A 235 -3.94 -3.44 -10.35
C THR A 235 -4.60 -2.10 -10.00
N ASN A 236 -5.94 -2.03 -10.05
CA ASN A 236 -6.73 -0.84 -9.73
C ASN A 236 -7.37 -0.94 -8.33
N SER A 237 -6.80 -1.73 -7.47
CA SER A 237 -7.23 -1.86 -6.08
C SER A 237 -6.79 -0.68 -5.22
N ARG A 238 -7.57 -0.40 -4.17
CA ARG A 238 -7.17 0.50 -3.09
C ARG A 238 -6.40 -0.28 -2.01
N ASP A 239 -5.85 0.46 -1.05
CA ASP A 239 -5.18 -0.17 0.09
C ASP A 239 -6.13 -1.10 0.85
N THR A 240 -5.59 -2.23 1.30
CA THR A 240 -6.28 -3.32 1.98
C THR A 240 -7.49 -3.91 1.23
N GLN A 241 -7.55 -3.76 -0.10
CA GLN A 241 -8.51 -4.52 -0.92
C GLN A 241 -8.23 -6.00 -0.80
N GLU A 242 -9.23 -6.78 -0.38
CA GLU A 242 -9.13 -8.23 -0.37
C GLU A 242 -9.26 -8.81 -1.78
N VAL A 243 -8.39 -9.76 -2.08
CA VAL A 243 -8.39 -10.50 -3.34
C VAL A 243 -9.08 -11.85 -3.11
N PRO A 244 -10.18 -12.16 -3.80
CA PRO A 244 -10.84 -13.48 -3.69
C PRO A 244 -9.86 -14.62 -3.92
N LEU A 245 -9.98 -15.71 -3.17
CA LEU A 245 -8.97 -16.78 -3.11
C LEU A 245 -8.58 -17.34 -4.48
N GLU A 246 -9.55 -17.52 -5.37
CA GLU A 246 -9.30 -18.01 -6.74
C GLU A 246 -8.45 -17.01 -7.56
N LYS A 247 -8.71 -15.73 -7.40
CA LYS A 247 -7.91 -14.68 -8.04
C LYS A 247 -6.53 -14.52 -7.38
N ALA A 248 -6.48 -14.73 -6.06
CA ALA A 248 -5.23 -14.69 -5.30
C ALA A 248 -4.27 -15.81 -5.77
N ARG A 249 -4.75 -17.03 -6.03
CA ARG A 249 -3.93 -18.10 -6.60
C ARG A 249 -3.32 -17.70 -7.94
N GLN A 250 -4.11 -17.06 -8.82
CA GLN A 250 -3.64 -16.59 -10.12
C GLN A 250 -2.55 -15.51 -9.97
N VAL A 251 -2.78 -14.52 -9.10
CA VAL A 251 -1.81 -13.45 -8.82
C VAL A 251 -0.52 -14.03 -8.23
N LEU A 252 -0.62 -14.85 -7.20
CA LEU A 252 0.55 -15.45 -6.53
C LEU A 252 1.34 -16.34 -7.49
N ARG A 253 0.66 -17.13 -8.35
CA ARG A 253 1.31 -17.94 -9.39
C ARG A 253 2.13 -17.07 -10.34
N ILE A 254 1.56 -15.97 -10.84
CA ILE A 254 2.25 -15.06 -11.74
C ILE A 254 3.44 -14.42 -11.04
N ILE A 255 3.26 -13.90 -9.82
CA ILE A 255 4.36 -13.30 -9.07
C ILE A 255 5.46 -14.32 -8.81
N ALA A 256 5.13 -15.53 -8.37
CA ALA A 256 6.12 -16.57 -8.08
C ALA A 256 6.96 -16.92 -9.31
N SER A 257 6.32 -17.12 -10.48
CA SER A 257 6.98 -17.55 -11.71
C SER A 257 7.64 -16.41 -12.50
N TYR A 258 7.29 -15.14 -12.24
CA TYR A 258 7.81 -14.01 -13.02
C TYR A 258 9.32 -13.85 -12.81
N ARG A 259 10.07 -13.78 -13.91
CA ARG A 259 11.51 -13.46 -13.90
C ARG A 259 11.66 -11.95 -13.93
N HIS A 260 12.00 -11.37 -12.79
CA HIS A 260 12.21 -9.94 -12.64
C HIS A 260 13.61 -9.53 -13.10
N SER A 261 13.71 -8.31 -13.61
CA SER A 261 14.98 -7.65 -13.91
C SER A 261 15.36 -6.63 -12.85
N THR A 262 14.37 -6.12 -12.11
CA THR A 262 14.54 -5.08 -11.09
C THR A 262 13.81 -5.44 -9.80
N SER A 263 14.30 -4.86 -8.71
CA SER A 263 13.68 -4.92 -7.39
C SER A 263 14.08 -3.69 -6.57
N ILE A 264 13.42 -3.47 -5.44
CA ILE A 264 13.81 -2.41 -4.51
C ILE A 264 15.23 -2.59 -3.94
N PHE A 265 15.79 -3.80 -4.04
CA PHE A 265 17.17 -4.06 -3.62
C PHE A 265 18.21 -3.36 -4.50
N ASP A 266 17.88 -3.02 -5.74
CA ASP A 266 18.81 -2.38 -6.66
C ASP A 266 19.14 -0.94 -6.24
N ASP A 267 18.19 -0.28 -5.54
CA ASP A 267 18.34 1.07 -5.01
C ASP A 267 18.51 1.08 -3.48
N PHE A 268 18.88 -0.04 -2.87
CA PHE A 268 18.92 -0.22 -1.42
C PHE A 268 19.78 0.85 -0.72
N SER A 269 20.98 1.11 -1.21
CA SER A 269 21.87 2.14 -0.66
C SER A 269 21.29 3.55 -0.73
N HIS A 270 20.45 3.84 -1.74
CA HIS A 270 19.76 5.11 -1.86
C HIS A 270 18.74 5.29 -0.72
N TYR A 271 17.94 4.26 -0.41
CA TYR A 271 16.95 4.33 0.67
C TYR A 271 17.59 4.35 2.05
N GLU A 272 18.71 3.64 2.26
CA GLU A 272 19.47 3.71 3.52
C GLU A 272 19.95 5.13 3.78
N ARG A 273 20.60 5.77 2.80
CA ARG A 273 21.06 7.16 2.93
C ARG A 273 19.92 8.12 3.22
N ARG A 274 18.78 7.99 2.52
CA ARG A 274 17.61 8.82 2.79
C ARG A 274 17.07 8.64 4.21
N GLN A 275 17.05 7.43 4.72
CA GLN A 275 16.65 7.15 6.09
C GLN A 275 17.60 7.83 7.08
N GLU A 276 18.90 7.74 6.87
CA GLU A 276 19.91 8.40 7.70
C GLU A 276 19.74 9.94 7.70
N GLU A 277 19.53 10.54 6.54
CA GLU A 277 19.27 11.98 6.40
C GLU A 277 18.00 12.39 7.16
N GLU A 278 16.91 11.64 7.04
CA GLU A 278 15.66 11.89 7.78
C GLU A 278 15.86 11.77 9.30
N GLU A 279 16.64 10.80 9.77
CA GLU A 279 16.93 10.63 11.20
C GLU A 279 17.74 11.78 11.76
N VAL A 280 18.71 12.31 11.01
CA VAL A 280 19.48 13.51 11.40
C VAL A 280 18.56 14.71 11.53
N VAL A 281 17.72 14.99 10.53
CA VAL A 281 16.74 16.08 10.56
C VAL A 281 15.79 15.96 11.75
N ARG A 282 15.31 14.75 12.03
CA ARG A 282 14.42 14.48 13.18
C ARG A 282 15.12 14.76 14.51
N LYS A 283 16.38 14.34 14.68
CA LYS A 283 17.18 14.60 15.88
C LYS A 283 17.42 16.09 16.09
N VAL A 284 17.78 16.81 15.03
CA VAL A 284 17.98 18.28 15.08
C VAL A 284 16.68 19.01 15.45
N SER A 285 15.55 18.61 14.84
CA SER A 285 14.24 19.19 15.14
C SER A 285 13.79 18.95 16.60
N LEU A 286 14.13 17.83 17.19
CA LEU A 286 13.85 17.53 18.59
C LEU A 286 14.78 18.30 19.54
N ALA A 287 16.07 18.43 19.21
CA ALA A 287 17.04 19.18 19.99
C ALA A 287 16.70 20.68 20.02
N GLY A 288 16.19 21.25 18.90
CA GLY A 288 15.78 22.65 18.81
C GLY A 288 14.51 23.02 19.61
N ARG A 289 13.81 22.06 20.20
CA ARG A 289 12.63 22.27 21.06
C ARG A 289 12.96 22.30 22.58
N GLY A 290 14.22 22.15 22.96
CA GLY A 290 14.66 22.22 24.34
C GLY A 290 14.75 23.66 24.87
N PRO A 291 14.74 23.87 26.23
CA PRO A 291 14.75 25.21 26.84
C PRO A 291 16.11 25.91 26.82
N TRP A 292 17.07 25.47 26.00
CA TRP A 292 18.43 26.05 25.96
C TRP A 292 18.69 26.85 24.69
N PRO A 293 19.14 28.11 24.81
CA PRO A 293 19.56 28.91 23.67
C PRO A 293 21.00 28.54 23.25
N ASN A 294 21.19 28.44 21.93
CA ASN A 294 22.49 28.45 21.25
C ASN A 294 23.48 27.31 21.55
N THR A 295 23.25 26.17 20.92
CA THR A 295 24.40 25.34 20.54
C THR A 295 24.47 25.36 19.00
N ASP A 296 25.66 25.64 18.46
CA ASP A 296 25.93 25.76 17.03
C ASP A 296 25.47 24.51 16.26
N VAL A 297 24.32 24.61 15.65
CA VAL A 297 23.71 23.54 14.83
C VAL A 297 24.53 23.29 13.55
N GLU A 298 25.41 24.23 13.20
CA GLU A 298 26.25 24.18 12.01
C GLU A 298 27.30 23.04 12.04
N GLN A 299 27.65 22.52 13.22
CA GLN A 299 28.65 21.44 13.35
C GLN A 299 28.08 20.04 13.18
N LEU A 300 26.76 19.87 13.09
CA LEU A 300 26.08 18.55 12.96
C LEU A 300 25.62 18.22 11.54
N LEU A 301 25.77 19.15 10.59
CA LEU A 301 25.39 18.90 9.21
C LEU A 301 26.56 18.26 8.43
N PRO A 302 26.32 17.17 7.70
CA PRO A 302 27.32 16.62 6.78
C PRO A 302 27.71 17.65 5.72
N GLN A 303 28.99 17.87 5.49
CA GLN A 303 29.54 18.93 4.63
C GLN A 303 29.24 18.80 3.13
N HIS A 304 28.44 17.85 2.72
CA HIS A 304 28.08 17.61 1.32
C HIS A 304 26.63 17.96 0.97
N LEU A 305 25.87 18.55 1.89
CA LEU A 305 24.56 19.11 1.57
C LEU A 305 24.75 20.57 1.14
N GLY A 306 24.56 20.85 -0.14
CA GLY A 306 24.53 22.19 -0.70
C GLY A 306 23.44 23.05 -0.01
N PRO A 307 23.53 24.41 -0.09
CA PRO A 307 22.68 25.30 0.69
C PRO A 307 21.21 25.13 0.35
N CYS A 308 20.48 24.45 1.20
CA CYS A 308 19.04 24.41 1.21
C CYS A 308 18.55 25.74 1.80
N GLN A 309 17.88 26.56 1.01
CA GLN A 309 17.34 27.85 1.47
C GLN A 309 16.32 27.61 2.58
N LEU A 310 16.72 27.91 3.79
CA LEU A 310 15.82 28.01 4.94
C LEU A 310 14.96 29.26 4.77
N PHE A 311 13.70 29.10 4.45
CA PHE A 311 12.70 30.17 4.50
C PHE A 311 12.56 30.64 5.94
N ARG A 312 13.12 31.84 6.24
CA ARG A 312 12.81 32.60 7.43
C ARG A 312 11.40 33.17 7.31
N ASN A 313 10.50 32.64 8.09
CA ASN A 313 9.20 33.26 8.35
C ASN A 313 9.39 34.34 9.42
N ASN A 314 9.67 35.57 9.01
CA ASN A 314 9.56 36.78 9.86
C ASN A 314 8.13 37.31 9.68
N GLY A 315 7.28 37.01 10.63
CA GLY A 315 5.95 37.59 10.75
C GLY A 315 5.70 38.06 12.18
N SER A 316 6.13 39.23 12.54
CA SER A 316 5.60 39.97 13.69
C SER A 316 5.83 41.46 13.45
N GLN A 317 4.77 42.14 13.08
CA GLN A 317 4.65 43.59 13.24
C GLN A 317 3.61 43.87 14.32
N PRO A 318 3.90 44.76 15.31
CA PRO A 318 2.89 45.21 16.24
C PRO A 318 2.11 46.37 15.66
N LEU A 319 0.81 46.40 15.99
CA LEU A 319 -0.13 47.46 15.71
C LEU A 319 0.21 48.70 16.58
N LEU A 320 0.19 49.85 15.94
CA LEU A 320 -0.35 51.07 16.47
C LEU A 320 -1.67 51.39 15.75
#